data_8d3c9efa395ad40f34093ff5443706ff
#
_entry.id   8d3c9efa395ad40f34093ff5443706ff
#
_cell.length_a   1.000
_cell.length_b   1.000
_cell.length_c   1.000
_cell.angle_alpha   90.00
_cell.angle_beta   90.00
_cell.angle_gamma   90.00
#
_symmetry.space_group_name_H-M   'P 1'
#
loop_
_entity.id
_entity.type
_entity.pdbx_description
1 polymer ?
#
loop_
_entity_poly.entity_id
_entity_poly.type
_entity_poly.pdbx_seq_one_letter_code
_entity_poly.pdbx_strand_id
1 'polypeptide(L)'
;MKDIIYILLAVTFSFSASLFAVPKIVLVSKAKKLFAVQNHRSAHISKQIPNLGGIAIFSSVFISTFILLHGFDFNKIASILLASLVMLLMGLIDDNIGLSAFKKVTGQLLVGIYLILSLIHI
;
A
#
# COMPACT_ATOMS: atom_id res chain seq x y z
N MET A 1 -3.95 22.58 -16.84
CA MET A 1 -3.26 23.20 -15.67
C MET A 1 -3.90 22.84 -14.34
N LYS A 2 -5.24 22.92 -14.19
CA LYS A 2 -5.93 22.58 -12.93
C LYS A 2 -5.62 21.14 -12.46
N ASP A 3 -5.67 20.16 -13.36
CA ASP A 3 -5.44 18.74 -13.03
C ASP A 3 -4.04 18.46 -12.47
N ILE A 4 -3.03 19.14 -13.03
CA ILE A 4 -1.64 19.03 -12.56
C ILE A 4 -1.53 19.57 -11.12
N ILE A 5 -2.23 20.67 -10.83
CA ILE A 5 -2.24 21.25 -9.49
C ILE A 5 -2.89 20.29 -8.48
N TYR A 6 -4.03 19.67 -8.82
CA TYR A 6 -4.68 18.69 -7.95
C TYR A 6 -3.81 17.46 -7.71
N ILE A 7 -3.12 16.96 -8.74
CA ILE A 7 -2.19 15.83 -8.61
C ILE A 7 -1.02 16.20 -7.68
N LEU A 8 -0.41 17.37 -7.87
CA LEU A 8 0.67 17.83 -7.00
C LEU A 8 0.21 18.02 -5.55
N LEU A 9 -0.98 18.56 -5.34
CA LEU A 9 -1.58 18.67 -4.00
C LEU A 9 -1.84 17.30 -3.38
N ALA A 10 -2.34 16.34 -4.16
CA ALA A 10 -2.57 14.98 -3.68
C ALA A 10 -1.27 14.30 -3.26
N VAL A 11 -0.20 14.44 -4.05
CA VAL A 11 1.12 13.88 -3.75
C VAL A 11 1.70 14.51 -2.48
N THR A 12 1.71 15.85 -2.38
CA THR A 12 2.26 16.56 -1.22
C THR A 12 1.47 16.28 0.06
N PHE A 13 0.15 16.21 -0.04
CA PHE A 13 -0.73 15.86 1.08
C PHE A 13 -0.51 14.41 1.53
N SER A 14 -0.48 13.46 0.60
CA SER A 14 -0.22 12.04 0.88
C SER A 14 1.15 11.84 1.53
N PHE A 15 2.18 12.51 1.02
CA PHE A 15 3.52 12.46 1.58
C PHE A 15 3.55 12.97 3.03
N SER A 16 2.98 14.16 3.26
CA SER A 16 2.91 14.76 4.60
C SER A 16 2.12 13.89 5.57
N ALA A 17 0.94 13.38 5.15
CA ALA A 17 0.13 12.50 5.96
C ALA A 17 0.87 11.20 6.32
N SER A 18 1.61 10.62 5.38
CA SER A 18 2.43 9.43 5.60
C SER A 18 3.54 9.68 6.61
N LEU A 19 4.24 10.83 6.54
CA LEU A 19 5.27 11.19 7.52
C LEU A 19 4.75 11.25 8.95
N PHE A 20 3.50 11.68 9.15
CA PHE A 20 2.86 11.70 10.48
C PHE A 20 2.26 10.34 10.88
N ALA A 21 1.76 9.57 9.93
CA ALA A 21 1.11 8.29 10.19
C ALA A 21 2.11 7.17 10.51
N VAL A 22 3.23 7.10 9.79
CA VAL A 22 4.23 6.03 9.95
C VAL A 22 4.74 5.91 11.38
N PRO A 23 5.23 6.97 12.06
CA PRO A 23 5.74 6.83 13.42
C PRO A 23 4.65 6.36 14.41
N LYS A 24 3.41 6.82 14.26
CA LYS A 24 2.29 6.39 15.10
C LYS A 24 1.97 4.91 14.91
N ILE A 25 1.92 4.45 13.66
CA ILE A 25 1.65 3.03 13.35
C ILE A 25 2.80 2.14 13.81
N VAL A 26 4.05 2.59 13.70
CA VAL A 26 5.21 1.88 14.24
C VAL A 26 5.11 1.73 15.76
N LEU A 27 4.68 2.77 16.48
CA LEU A 27 4.46 2.69 17.93
C LEU A 27 3.37 1.67 18.28
N VAL A 28 2.23 1.69 17.57
CA VAL A 28 1.14 0.72 17.76
C VAL A 28 1.59 -0.70 17.44
N SER A 29 2.36 -0.89 16.35
CA SER A 29 2.90 -2.19 15.98
C SER A 29 3.82 -2.76 17.05
N LYS A 30 4.69 -1.93 17.62
CA LYS A 30 5.56 -2.32 18.73
C LYS A 30 4.76 -2.68 19.99
N ALA A 31 3.76 -1.88 20.34
CA ALA A 31 2.90 -2.13 21.51
C ALA A 31 2.13 -3.44 21.38
N LYS A 32 1.65 -3.77 20.18
CA LYS A 32 0.90 -5.00 19.88
C LYS A 32 1.78 -6.18 19.50
N LYS A 33 3.10 -6.03 19.50
CA LYS A 33 4.08 -7.06 19.09
C LYS A 33 3.82 -7.63 17.69
N LEU A 34 3.35 -6.77 16.78
CA LEU A 34 3.09 -7.12 15.38
C LEU A 34 4.37 -6.91 14.56
N PHE A 35 5.17 -7.95 14.46
CA PHE A 35 6.44 -7.96 13.73
C PHE A 35 6.38 -8.95 12.57
N ALA A 36 7.10 -8.67 11.49
CA ALA A 36 7.26 -9.60 10.39
C ALA A 36 7.90 -10.92 10.86
N VAL A 37 7.46 -12.03 10.30
CA VAL A 37 8.07 -13.34 10.56
C VAL A 37 9.52 -13.32 10.09
N GLN A 38 10.43 -13.62 11.00
CA GLN A 38 11.86 -13.71 10.67
C GLN A 38 12.11 -14.95 9.81
N ASN A 39 12.37 -14.75 8.53
CA ASN A 39 12.88 -15.81 7.66
C ASN A 39 14.40 -16.00 7.88
N HIS A 40 14.92 -17.18 7.54
CA HIS A 40 16.36 -17.52 7.65
C HIS A 40 17.31 -16.52 6.99
N ARG A 41 16.82 -15.70 6.04
CA ARG A 41 17.62 -14.64 5.38
C ARG A 41 17.77 -13.38 6.24
N SER A 42 16.91 -13.14 7.21
CA SER A 42 16.91 -11.96 8.09
C SER A 42 17.36 -12.29 9.52
N ALA A 43 17.79 -13.52 9.78
CA ALA A 43 18.21 -13.99 11.11
C ALA A 43 19.40 -13.21 11.72
N HIS A 44 20.16 -12.49 10.90
CA HIS A 44 21.28 -11.65 11.35
C HIS A 44 20.87 -10.24 11.79
N ILE A 45 19.61 -9.84 11.60
CA ILE A 45 19.12 -8.53 12.00
C ILE A 45 18.39 -8.69 13.34
N SER A 46 19.07 -8.37 14.43
CA SER A 46 18.51 -8.42 15.79
C SER A 46 17.37 -7.43 16.07
N LYS A 47 17.04 -6.54 15.12
CA LYS A 47 15.94 -5.57 15.23
C LYS A 47 14.67 -6.13 14.59
N GLN A 48 13.67 -6.36 15.43
CA GLN A 48 12.32 -6.66 14.98
C GLN A 48 11.75 -5.45 14.19
N ILE A 49 11.44 -5.66 12.91
CA ILE A 49 10.93 -4.61 12.02
C ILE A 49 9.41 -4.66 12.06
N PRO A 50 8.73 -3.54 12.41
CA PRO A 50 7.28 -3.48 12.34
C PRO A 50 6.78 -3.63 10.91
N ASN A 51 5.78 -4.49 10.68
CA ASN A 51 5.25 -4.79 9.34
C ASN A 51 4.04 -3.95 8.91
N LEU A 52 3.62 -2.99 9.72
CA LEU A 52 2.43 -2.17 9.43
C LEU A 52 2.72 -0.86 8.65
N GLY A 53 3.96 -0.63 8.21
CA GLY A 53 4.33 0.58 7.48
C GLY A 53 3.55 0.78 6.18
N GLY A 54 3.29 -0.31 5.45
CA GLY A 54 2.50 -0.29 4.23
C GLY A 54 1.06 0.22 4.44
N ILE A 55 0.44 -0.09 5.57
CA ILE A 55 -0.89 0.42 5.92
C ILE A 55 -0.88 1.94 6.06
N ALA A 56 0.15 2.52 6.68
CA ALA A 56 0.27 3.97 6.84
C ALA A 56 0.36 4.68 5.49
N ILE A 57 1.20 4.16 4.60
CA ILE A 57 1.39 4.73 3.26
C ILE A 57 0.11 4.59 2.44
N PHE A 58 -0.47 3.39 2.40
CA PHE A 58 -1.70 3.13 1.65
C PHE A 58 -2.87 4.01 2.13
N SER A 59 -3.10 4.10 3.44
CA SER A 59 -4.19 4.94 3.98
C SER A 59 -3.99 6.42 3.65
N SER A 60 -2.76 6.92 3.68
CA SER A 60 -2.45 8.31 3.31
C SER A 60 -2.74 8.58 1.83
N VAL A 61 -2.35 7.68 0.94
CA VAL A 61 -2.65 7.77 -0.50
C VAL A 61 -4.15 7.66 -0.75
N PHE A 62 -4.82 6.69 -0.10
CA PHE A 62 -6.26 6.48 -0.25
C PHE A 62 -7.06 7.73 0.14
N ILE A 63 -6.78 8.31 1.31
CA ILE A 63 -7.46 9.50 1.81
C ILE A 63 -7.19 10.69 0.89
N SER A 64 -5.94 10.92 0.49
CA SER A 64 -5.59 12.05 -0.38
C SER A 64 -6.24 11.95 -1.75
N THR A 65 -6.29 10.75 -2.33
CA THR A 65 -6.95 10.48 -3.61
C THR A 65 -8.45 10.76 -3.50
N PHE A 66 -9.09 10.27 -2.45
CA PHE A 66 -10.52 10.45 -2.25
C PHE A 66 -10.92 11.91 -2.04
N ILE A 67 -10.10 12.70 -1.34
CA ILE A 67 -10.39 14.11 -1.06
C ILE A 67 -10.10 15.00 -2.26
N LEU A 68 -8.98 14.80 -2.96
CA LEU A 68 -8.44 15.76 -3.90
C LEU A 68 -8.74 15.44 -5.37
N LEU A 69 -9.08 14.19 -5.69
CA LEU A 69 -9.29 13.76 -7.07
C LEU A 69 -10.78 13.57 -7.44
N HIS A 70 -11.66 14.33 -6.82
CA HIS A 70 -13.12 14.28 -7.10
C HIS A 70 -13.53 14.60 -8.54
N GLY A 71 -12.68 15.30 -9.29
CA GLY A 71 -12.95 15.68 -10.68
C GLY A 71 -12.44 14.67 -11.72
N PHE A 72 -11.79 13.61 -11.30
CA PHE A 72 -11.21 12.58 -12.17
C PHE A 72 -12.17 11.40 -12.35
N ASP A 73 -11.87 10.59 -13.35
CA ASP A 73 -12.65 9.40 -13.68
C ASP A 73 -12.68 8.40 -12.50
N PHE A 74 -13.81 8.38 -11.81
CA PHE A 74 -13.97 7.59 -10.58
C PHE A 74 -13.68 6.11 -10.81
N ASN A 75 -14.08 5.54 -11.94
CA ASN A 75 -13.89 4.13 -12.25
C ASN A 75 -12.41 3.77 -12.36
N LYS A 76 -11.61 4.61 -13.02
CA LYS A 76 -10.16 4.41 -13.14
C LYS A 76 -9.46 4.49 -11.80
N ILE A 77 -9.80 5.50 -11.00
CA ILE A 77 -9.24 5.67 -9.66
C ILE A 77 -9.62 4.49 -8.75
N ALA A 78 -10.89 4.08 -8.77
CA ALA A 78 -11.37 2.96 -7.98
C ALA A 78 -10.65 1.65 -8.33
N SER A 79 -10.43 1.38 -9.62
CA SER A 79 -9.70 0.19 -10.07
C SER A 79 -8.25 0.17 -9.59
N ILE A 80 -7.56 1.30 -9.64
CA ILE A 80 -6.18 1.43 -9.15
C ILE A 80 -6.13 1.26 -7.63
N LEU A 81 -7.07 1.88 -6.90
CA LEU A 81 -7.14 1.76 -5.45
C LEU A 81 -7.47 0.34 -5.00
N LEU A 82 -8.37 -0.34 -5.71
CA LEU A 82 -8.71 -1.74 -5.42
C LEU A 82 -7.50 -2.66 -5.66
N ALA A 83 -6.81 -2.51 -6.78
CA ALA A 83 -5.60 -3.28 -7.06
C ALA A 83 -4.50 -3.03 -6.01
N SER A 84 -4.28 -1.78 -5.62
CA SER A 84 -3.29 -1.44 -4.59
C SER A 84 -3.69 -1.97 -3.21
N LEU A 85 -5.00 -2.03 -2.88
CA LEU A 85 -5.49 -2.67 -1.66
C LEU A 85 -5.21 -4.18 -1.67
N VAL A 86 -5.46 -4.87 -2.77
CA VAL A 86 -5.16 -6.30 -2.90
C VAL A 86 -3.66 -6.56 -2.72
N MET A 87 -2.80 -5.72 -3.32
CA MET A 87 -1.35 -5.80 -3.16
C MET A 87 -0.90 -5.55 -1.72
N LEU A 88 -1.52 -4.59 -1.03
CA LEU A 88 -1.27 -4.35 0.39
C LEU A 88 -1.62 -5.56 1.24
N LEU A 89 -2.82 -6.13 1.04
CA LEU A 89 -3.26 -7.32 1.78
C LEU A 89 -2.34 -8.51 1.54
N MET A 90 -1.90 -8.71 0.31
CA MET A 90 -0.95 -9.76 -0.04
C MET A 90 0.40 -9.55 0.64
N GLY A 91 0.90 -8.31 0.72
CA GLY A 91 2.10 -7.97 1.48
C GLY A 91 1.95 -8.24 2.98
N LEU A 92 0.82 -7.89 3.58
CA LEU A 92 0.54 -8.18 4.99
C LEU A 92 0.44 -9.69 5.29
N ILE A 93 -0.15 -10.46 4.39
CA ILE A 93 -0.20 -11.92 4.49
C ILE A 93 1.21 -12.51 4.40
N ASP A 94 2.01 -12.01 3.46
CA ASP A 94 3.40 -12.43 3.31
C ASP A 94 4.23 -12.15 4.57
N ASP A 95 4.08 -10.98 5.15
CA ASP A 95 4.78 -10.58 6.38
C ASP A 95 4.42 -11.47 7.58
N ASN A 96 3.19 -11.99 7.64
CA ASN A 96 2.71 -12.81 8.74
C ASN A 96 2.95 -14.32 8.57
N ILE A 97 2.82 -14.83 7.35
CA ILE A 97 2.83 -16.28 7.07
C ILE A 97 4.09 -16.69 6.29
N GLY A 98 4.72 -15.75 5.57
CA GLY A 98 5.87 -16.03 4.69
C GLY A 98 5.43 -16.81 3.44
N LEU A 99 4.92 -16.12 2.43
CA LEU A 99 4.50 -16.76 1.17
C LEU A 99 5.69 -17.26 0.36
N SER A 100 5.51 -18.38 -0.35
CA SER A 100 6.51 -18.85 -1.31
C SER A 100 6.64 -17.86 -2.48
N ALA A 101 7.83 -17.79 -3.08
CA ALA A 101 8.11 -16.90 -4.21
C ALA A 101 7.10 -17.09 -5.36
N PHE A 102 6.72 -18.32 -5.64
CA PHE A 102 5.75 -18.63 -6.70
C PHE A 102 4.38 -18.00 -6.41
N LYS A 103 3.86 -18.11 -5.18
CA LYS A 103 2.57 -17.51 -4.79
C LYS A 103 2.60 -15.98 -4.90
N LYS A 104 3.72 -15.35 -4.53
CA LYS A 104 3.90 -13.89 -4.65
C LYS A 104 3.83 -13.45 -6.11
N VAL A 105 4.63 -14.07 -6.97
CA VAL A 105 4.66 -13.73 -8.40
C VAL A 105 3.31 -13.96 -9.06
N THR A 106 2.65 -15.09 -8.78
CA THR A 106 1.32 -15.39 -9.34
C THR A 106 0.29 -14.34 -8.91
N GLY A 107 0.26 -13.97 -7.63
CA GLY A 107 -0.66 -12.94 -7.15
C GLY A 107 -0.40 -11.57 -7.78
N GLN A 108 0.86 -11.17 -7.92
CA GLN A 108 1.23 -9.90 -8.59
C GLN A 108 0.82 -9.89 -10.07
N LEU A 109 1.02 -11.00 -10.78
CA LEU A 109 0.59 -11.13 -12.18
C LEU A 109 -0.94 -11.03 -12.32
N LEU A 110 -1.70 -11.68 -11.44
CA LEU A 110 -3.17 -11.60 -11.46
C LEU A 110 -3.66 -10.17 -11.24
N VAL A 111 -3.08 -9.44 -10.28
CA VAL A 111 -3.42 -8.03 -10.05
C VAL A 111 -3.03 -7.17 -11.25
N GLY A 112 -1.88 -7.42 -11.88
CA GLY A 112 -1.46 -6.72 -13.09
C GLY A 112 -2.41 -6.96 -14.26
N ILE A 113 -2.82 -8.20 -14.49
CA ILE A 113 -3.81 -8.56 -15.53
C ILE A 113 -5.14 -7.87 -15.23
N TYR A 114 -5.63 -7.91 -13.99
CA TYR A 114 -6.84 -7.20 -13.59
C TYR A 114 -6.78 -5.71 -13.93
N LEU A 115 -5.67 -5.03 -13.59
CA LEU A 115 -5.50 -3.61 -13.89
C LEU A 115 -5.54 -3.33 -15.39
N ILE A 116 -4.83 -4.11 -16.19
CA ILE A 116 -4.81 -3.95 -17.65
C ILE A 116 -6.22 -4.11 -18.21
N LEU A 117 -6.93 -5.18 -17.85
CA LEU A 117 -8.29 -5.43 -18.32
C LEU A 117 -9.27 -4.34 -17.84
N SER A 118 -9.15 -3.91 -16.60
CA SER A 118 -10.01 -2.85 -16.05
C SER A 118 -9.79 -1.52 -16.74
N LEU A 119 -8.54 -1.13 -16.99
CA LEU A 119 -8.22 0.15 -17.65
C LEU A 119 -8.53 0.17 -19.16
N ILE A 120 -8.51 -1.00 -19.83
CA ILE A 120 -8.90 -1.12 -21.23
C ILE A 120 -10.43 -1.04 -21.37
N HIS A 121 -11.18 -1.54 -20.40
CA HIS A 121 -12.65 -1.60 -20.45
C HIS A 121 -13.33 -0.29 -20.01
N ILE A 122 -12.61 0.62 -19.43
CA ILE A 122 -13.06 1.95 -18.99
C ILE A 122 -12.62 3.01 -19.99
#